data_7b6ea79009a7f97a7b025d089a37ed5c
#
_entry.id   7b6ea79009a7f97a7b025d089a37ed5c
#
_cell.length_a   1.000
_cell.length_b   1.000
_cell.length_c   1.000
_cell.angle_alpha   90.00
_cell.angle_beta   90.00
_cell.angle_gamma   90.00
#
_symmetry.space_group_name_H-M   'P 1'
#
loop_
_entity.id
_entity.type
_entity.pdbx_description
1 polymer ?
#
loop_
_entity_poly.entity_id
_entity_poly.type
_entity_poly.pdbx_seq_one_letter_code
_entity_poly.pdbx_strand_id
1 'polypeptide(L)'
;MFNRQIEITRENESILFINAVIENLRYGIISLNMMFNHDEENVCQSYYDEHTFYFFHMQSVLSAQGNIWNVFFCNYPKKRQISQERVRKVREAFGIDVSRYPLVGNKSFRNTNAHFDERYYKYNGVGDMNLLDADTPKEVRDAILNTPHLRTIDIENWLYISSDGVLDLRELRNEMYDMLSELCTRDIRRT
;
A
#
# COMPACT_ATOMS: atom_id res chain seq x y z
N MET A 1 27.64 8.70 24.95
CA MET A 1 27.45 9.20 23.57
C MET A 1 28.19 8.22 22.65
N PHE A 2 27.46 7.24 22.10
CA PHE A 2 28.04 6.26 21.18
C PHE A 2 27.72 6.67 19.77
N ASN A 3 28.60 7.46 19.12
CA ASN A 3 28.61 7.64 17.67
C ASN A 3 29.33 6.43 17.05
N ARG A 4 28.65 5.30 16.90
CA ARG A 4 29.04 4.30 15.92
C ARG A 4 28.50 4.78 14.58
N GLN A 5 29.31 5.44 13.78
CA GLN A 5 29.12 5.48 12.34
C GLN A 5 29.23 4.05 11.84
N ILE A 6 28.07 3.43 11.56
CA ILE A 6 28.04 2.16 10.84
C ILE A 6 28.51 2.50 9.42
N GLU A 7 29.72 2.06 9.08
CA GLU A 7 30.20 2.12 7.71
C GLU A 7 29.24 1.28 6.86
N ILE A 8 28.38 1.95 6.10
CA ILE A 8 27.44 1.29 5.18
C ILE A 8 28.28 0.80 4.01
N THR A 9 28.75 -0.43 4.08
CA THR A 9 29.34 -1.11 2.93
C THR A 9 28.25 -1.38 1.89
N ARG A 10 28.62 -1.49 0.60
CA ARG A 10 27.66 -1.79 -0.48
C ARG A 10 26.86 -3.09 -0.28
N GLU A 11 27.41 -4.03 0.45
CA GLU A 11 26.73 -5.29 0.84
C GLU A 11 25.62 -5.04 1.88
N ASN A 12 25.89 -4.18 2.86
CA ASN A 12 24.92 -3.82 3.89
C ASN A 12 23.77 -2.97 3.36
N GLU A 13 23.95 -2.22 2.25
CA GLU A 13 22.92 -1.39 1.66
C GLU A 13 21.71 -2.23 1.19
N SER A 14 21.96 -3.35 0.53
CA SER A 14 20.88 -4.23 0.06
C SER A 14 20.08 -4.84 1.22
N ILE A 15 20.75 -5.18 2.33
CA ILE A 15 20.10 -5.70 3.54
C ILE A 15 19.18 -4.64 4.17
N LEU A 16 19.63 -3.39 4.24
CA LEU A 16 18.83 -2.29 4.77
C LEU A 16 17.55 -2.07 3.95
N PHE A 17 17.66 -2.11 2.62
CA PHE A 17 16.50 -1.97 1.75
C PHE A 17 15.51 -3.13 1.88
N ILE A 18 15.99 -4.36 2.02
CA ILE A 18 15.13 -5.52 2.23
C ILE A 18 14.40 -5.43 3.57
N ASN A 19 15.10 -5.08 4.64
CA ASN A 19 14.47 -4.91 5.95
C ASN A 19 13.37 -3.84 5.89
N ALA A 20 13.63 -2.72 5.21
CA ALA A 20 12.61 -1.70 5.00
C ALA A 20 11.40 -2.22 4.21
N VAL A 21 11.60 -3.08 3.20
CA VAL A 21 10.49 -3.71 2.47
C VAL A 21 9.73 -4.69 3.36
N ILE A 22 10.41 -5.54 4.10
CA ILE A 22 9.79 -6.49 5.04
C ILE A 22 8.93 -5.76 6.07
N GLU A 23 9.42 -4.66 6.64
CA GLU A 23 8.65 -3.84 7.58
C GLU A 23 7.42 -3.23 6.92
N ASN A 24 7.55 -2.66 5.72
CA ASN A 24 6.42 -2.07 5.01
C ASN A 24 5.39 -3.13 4.60
N LEU A 25 5.81 -4.34 4.19
CA LEU A 25 4.88 -5.46 3.96
C LEU A 25 4.10 -5.80 5.23
N ARG A 26 4.78 -5.89 6.38
CA ARG A 26 4.13 -6.13 7.68
C ARG A 26 3.13 -5.02 8.03
N TYR A 27 3.48 -3.76 7.86
CA TYR A 27 2.57 -2.63 8.13
C TYR A 27 1.34 -2.67 7.23
N GLY A 28 1.51 -2.93 5.93
CA GLY A 28 0.39 -3.08 5.01
C GLY A 28 -0.52 -4.25 5.38
N ILE A 29 0.06 -5.42 5.70
CA ILE A 29 -0.68 -6.61 6.12
C ILE A 29 -1.43 -6.38 7.44
N ILE A 30 -0.79 -5.77 8.43
CA ILE A 30 -1.44 -5.44 9.72
C ILE A 30 -2.64 -4.53 9.48
N SER A 31 -2.47 -3.47 8.68
CA SER A 31 -3.55 -2.53 8.39
C SER A 31 -4.71 -3.19 7.64
N LEU A 32 -4.43 -4.06 6.66
CA LEU A 32 -5.47 -4.84 5.98
C LEU A 32 -6.18 -5.80 6.93
N ASN A 33 -5.43 -6.50 7.79
CA ASN A 33 -6.02 -7.40 8.78
C ASN A 33 -6.87 -6.66 9.81
N MET A 34 -6.48 -5.45 10.23
CA MET A 34 -7.30 -4.62 11.10
C MET A 34 -8.62 -4.25 10.43
N MET A 35 -8.61 -3.90 9.14
CA MET A 35 -9.82 -3.61 8.39
C MET A 35 -10.71 -4.85 8.27
N PHE A 36 -10.15 -6.01 7.88
CA PHE A 36 -10.91 -7.25 7.65
C PHE A 36 -11.48 -7.89 8.91
N ASN A 37 -10.87 -7.65 10.08
CA ASN A 37 -11.28 -8.20 11.36
C ASN A 37 -11.89 -7.11 12.25
N HIS A 38 -12.32 -6.01 11.65
CA HIS A 38 -12.98 -4.95 12.38
C HIS A 38 -14.30 -5.48 12.96
N ASP A 39 -14.43 -5.41 14.27
CA ASP A 39 -15.63 -5.75 15.01
C ASP A 39 -16.06 -4.46 15.72
N GLU A 40 -17.22 -3.95 15.35
CA GLU A 40 -17.79 -2.70 15.87
C GLU A 40 -17.88 -2.69 17.40
N GLU A 41 -18.05 -3.86 18.03
CA GLU A 41 -18.15 -3.98 19.48
C GLU A 41 -16.82 -3.71 20.20
N ASN A 42 -15.69 -3.86 19.52
CA ASN A 42 -14.35 -3.78 20.11
C ASN A 42 -13.60 -2.47 19.84
N VAL A 43 -14.15 -1.58 19.01
CA VAL A 43 -13.54 -0.28 18.79
C VAL A 43 -13.81 0.62 20.00
N CYS A 44 -12.75 1.14 20.56
CA CYS A 44 -12.82 2.16 21.60
C CYS A 44 -13.63 3.35 21.08
N GLN A 45 -14.91 3.36 21.38
CA GLN A 45 -15.95 4.25 20.83
C GLN A 45 -15.68 5.77 20.99
N SER A 46 -14.55 6.17 21.57
CA SER A 46 -14.34 7.54 21.99
C SER A 46 -13.57 8.43 21.01
N TYR A 47 -12.90 7.89 19.98
CA TYR A 47 -11.98 8.71 19.16
C TYR A 47 -12.06 8.52 17.64
N TYR A 48 -12.63 7.44 17.12
CA TYR A 48 -12.70 7.21 15.68
C TYR A 48 -14.09 6.70 15.29
N ASP A 49 -14.74 7.39 14.37
CA ASP A 49 -15.84 6.81 13.64
C ASP A 49 -15.34 5.72 12.68
N GLU A 50 -16.22 4.84 12.24
CA GLU A 50 -15.90 3.75 11.35
C GLU A 50 -15.24 4.23 10.06
N HIS A 51 -15.72 5.32 9.50
CA HIS A 51 -15.17 5.95 8.32
C HIS A 51 -13.69 6.34 8.51
N THR A 52 -13.36 7.02 9.61
CA THR A 52 -12.00 7.40 9.96
C THR A 52 -11.10 6.19 10.14
N PHE A 53 -11.61 5.11 10.76
CA PHE A 53 -10.88 3.86 10.95
C PHE A 53 -10.44 3.26 9.60
N TYR A 54 -11.38 3.02 8.68
CA TYR A 54 -11.07 2.40 7.41
C TYR A 54 -10.12 3.25 6.55
N PHE A 55 -10.33 4.55 6.51
CA PHE A 55 -9.45 5.44 5.72
C PHE A 55 -8.06 5.60 6.33
N PHE A 56 -7.93 5.60 7.65
CA PHE A 56 -6.61 5.58 8.32
C PHE A 56 -5.80 4.33 7.94
N HIS A 57 -6.43 3.16 8.03
CA HIS A 57 -5.76 1.91 7.68
C HIS A 57 -5.48 1.84 6.18
N MET A 58 -6.39 2.28 5.33
CA MET A 58 -6.16 2.33 3.88
C MET A 58 -4.99 3.26 3.51
N GLN A 59 -4.89 4.40 4.16
CA GLN A 59 -3.74 5.30 3.97
C GLN A 59 -2.42 4.64 4.38
N SER A 60 -2.42 3.88 5.45
CA SER A 60 -1.25 3.11 5.90
C SER A 60 -0.86 2.04 4.87
N VAL A 61 -1.83 1.31 4.30
CA VAL A 61 -1.61 0.34 3.22
C VAL A 61 -0.98 1.00 2.00
N LEU A 62 -1.55 2.10 1.52
CA LEU A 62 -1.05 2.82 0.34
C LEU A 62 0.35 3.41 0.57
N SER A 63 0.64 3.86 1.78
CA SER A 63 1.97 4.36 2.15
C SER A 63 2.99 3.23 2.15
N ALA A 64 2.66 2.08 2.73
CA ALA A 64 3.50 0.89 2.73
C ALA A 64 3.77 0.42 1.29
N GLN A 65 2.73 0.31 0.45
CA GLN A 65 2.84 -0.03 -0.97
C GLN A 65 3.77 0.95 -1.72
N GLY A 66 3.64 2.24 -1.48
CA GLY A 66 4.51 3.26 -2.09
C GLY A 66 5.97 3.11 -1.70
N ASN A 67 6.26 2.77 -0.45
CA ASN A 67 7.62 2.52 0.03
C ASN A 67 8.21 1.25 -0.60
N ILE A 68 7.45 0.17 -0.67
CA ILE A 68 7.85 -1.07 -1.35
C ILE A 68 8.12 -0.79 -2.84
N TRP A 69 7.23 -0.03 -3.49
CA TRP A 69 7.39 0.35 -4.89
C TRP A 69 8.71 1.09 -5.14
N ASN A 70 9.09 2.02 -4.27
CA ASN A 70 10.33 2.78 -4.40
C ASN A 70 11.59 1.90 -4.34
N VAL A 71 11.54 0.77 -3.68
CA VAL A 71 12.68 -0.15 -3.52
C VAL A 71 12.72 -1.18 -4.65
N PHE A 72 11.57 -1.80 -4.98
CA PHE A 72 11.54 -2.95 -5.88
C PHE A 72 11.00 -2.66 -7.27
N PHE A 73 10.04 -1.75 -7.42
CA PHE A 73 9.31 -1.58 -8.67
C PHE A 73 9.68 -0.31 -9.43
N CYS A 74 10.38 0.60 -8.75
CA CYS A 74 10.65 1.91 -9.30
C CYS A 74 11.36 1.85 -10.65
N ASN A 75 10.74 2.47 -11.65
CA ASN A 75 11.29 2.66 -12.96
C ASN A 75 11.39 4.16 -13.25
N TYR A 76 12.39 4.81 -12.67
CA TYR A 76 12.59 6.24 -12.86
C TYR A 76 13.07 6.54 -14.30
N PRO A 77 12.70 7.70 -14.86
CA PRO A 77 13.25 8.13 -16.16
C PRO A 77 14.79 8.22 -16.10
N LYS A 78 15.43 8.11 -17.26
CA LYS A 78 16.91 8.05 -17.46
C LYS A 78 17.74 9.04 -16.64
N LYS A 79 17.16 10.17 -16.22
CA LYS A 79 17.83 11.18 -15.39
C LYS A 79 18.18 10.73 -13.98
N ARG A 80 17.67 9.57 -13.51
CA ARG A 80 17.94 8.99 -12.19
C ARG A 80 18.53 7.57 -12.28
N GLN A 81 19.60 7.43 -13.08
CA GLN A 81 20.28 6.15 -13.32
C GLN A 81 20.68 5.41 -12.02
N ILE A 82 21.15 6.14 -11.00
CA ILE A 82 21.56 5.56 -9.72
C ILE A 82 20.40 4.80 -9.05
N SER A 83 19.18 5.36 -9.10
CA SER A 83 18.00 4.72 -8.50
C SER A 83 17.59 3.46 -9.27
N GLN A 84 17.70 3.45 -10.59
CA GLN A 84 17.40 2.27 -11.41
C GLN A 84 18.40 1.14 -11.17
N GLU A 85 19.69 1.48 -11.11
CA GLU A 85 20.74 0.51 -10.83
C GLU A 85 20.59 -0.10 -9.45
N ARG A 86 20.23 0.70 -8.43
CA ARG A 86 19.94 0.23 -7.08
C ARG A 86 18.79 -0.77 -7.09
N VAL A 87 17.65 -0.41 -7.69
CA VAL A 87 16.48 -1.30 -7.80
C VAL A 87 16.85 -2.61 -8.48
N ARG A 88 17.59 -2.57 -9.58
CA ARG A 88 18.07 -3.76 -10.29
C ARG A 88 18.93 -4.64 -9.38
N LYS A 89 19.92 -4.05 -8.69
CA LYS A 89 20.81 -4.79 -7.78
C LYS A 89 20.05 -5.44 -6.62
N VAL A 90 19.08 -4.75 -6.03
CA VAL A 90 18.27 -5.30 -4.95
C VAL A 90 17.43 -6.48 -5.46
N ARG A 91 16.78 -6.36 -6.62
CA ARG A 91 16.03 -7.47 -7.25
C ARG A 91 16.91 -8.69 -7.52
N GLU A 92 18.06 -8.47 -8.14
CA GLU A 92 19.03 -9.55 -8.47
C GLU A 92 19.59 -10.22 -7.22
N ALA A 93 19.96 -9.40 -6.20
CA ALA A 93 20.51 -9.90 -4.96
C ALA A 93 19.54 -10.83 -4.23
N PHE A 94 18.24 -10.57 -4.30
CA PHE A 94 17.21 -11.37 -3.64
C PHE A 94 16.46 -12.30 -4.60
N GLY A 95 16.72 -12.22 -5.91
CA GLY A 95 16.12 -13.08 -6.93
C GLY A 95 14.59 -12.98 -6.98
N ILE A 96 14.02 -11.82 -6.63
CA ILE A 96 12.58 -11.59 -6.62
C ILE A 96 12.08 -11.33 -8.03
N ASP A 97 11.12 -12.13 -8.46
CA ASP A 97 10.36 -11.87 -9.68
C ASP A 97 9.19 -10.93 -9.37
N VAL A 98 9.41 -9.63 -9.62
CA VAL A 98 8.41 -8.59 -9.35
C VAL A 98 7.15 -8.69 -10.22
N SER A 99 7.17 -9.45 -11.32
CA SER A 99 6.00 -9.64 -12.19
C SER A 99 4.90 -10.47 -11.49
N ARG A 100 5.25 -11.21 -10.45
CA ARG A 100 4.33 -11.99 -9.62
C ARG A 100 3.49 -11.14 -8.67
N TYR A 101 3.82 -9.86 -8.50
CA TYR A 101 3.22 -8.95 -7.53
C TYR A 101 2.70 -7.67 -8.19
N PRO A 102 1.76 -7.78 -9.15
CA PRO A 102 1.28 -6.64 -9.93
C PRO A 102 0.54 -5.61 -9.08
N LEU A 103 -0.20 -6.03 -8.03
CA LEU A 103 -0.93 -5.11 -7.17
C LEU A 103 0.02 -4.38 -6.22
N VAL A 104 0.97 -5.08 -5.59
CA VAL A 104 2.01 -4.45 -4.76
C VAL A 104 2.83 -3.47 -5.59
N GLY A 105 3.08 -3.79 -6.87
CA GLY A 105 3.80 -2.95 -7.83
C GLY A 105 3.01 -1.78 -8.39
N ASN A 106 1.72 -1.67 -8.12
CA ASN A 106 0.87 -0.62 -8.66
C ASN A 106 0.88 0.64 -7.78
N LYS A 107 1.61 1.67 -8.20
CA LYS A 107 1.72 2.93 -7.47
C LYS A 107 0.59 3.93 -7.72
N SER A 108 -0.33 3.67 -8.66
CA SER A 108 -1.33 4.66 -9.08
C SER A 108 -2.21 5.08 -7.91
N PHE A 109 -2.71 4.12 -7.14
CA PHE A 109 -3.54 4.37 -5.96
C PHE A 109 -2.85 5.21 -4.89
N ARG A 110 -1.56 4.94 -4.63
CA ARG A 110 -0.74 5.75 -3.72
C ARG A 110 -0.58 7.18 -4.23
N ASN A 111 -0.37 7.36 -5.52
CA ASN A 111 -0.23 8.69 -6.10
C ASN A 111 -1.53 9.49 -5.98
N THR A 112 -2.69 8.85 -6.19
CA THR A 112 -3.99 9.50 -5.96
C THR A 112 -4.13 9.96 -4.52
N ASN A 113 -3.74 9.12 -3.57
CA ASN A 113 -3.82 9.49 -2.15
C ASN A 113 -2.82 10.60 -1.76
N ALA A 114 -1.60 10.56 -2.31
CA ALA A 114 -0.55 11.54 -1.98
C ALA A 114 -0.77 12.93 -2.61
N HIS A 115 -1.50 12.98 -3.72
CA HIS A 115 -1.82 14.21 -4.45
C HIS A 115 -3.31 14.52 -4.41
N PHE A 116 -3.94 14.17 -3.29
CA PHE A 116 -5.38 14.33 -3.07
C PHE A 116 -5.84 15.78 -3.26
N ASP A 117 -5.15 16.72 -2.66
CA ASP A 117 -5.41 18.15 -2.75
C ASP A 117 -5.36 18.66 -4.19
N GLU A 118 -4.36 18.27 -4.98
CA GLU A 118 -4.25 18.63 -6.39
C GLU A 118 -5.38 18.07 -7.24
N ARG A 119 -5.86 16.87 -6.93
CA ARG A 119 -6.92 16.17 -7.66
C ARG A 119 -8.30 16.64 -7.25
N TYR A 120 -8.49 16.99 -5.98
CA TYR A 120 -9.74 17.54 -5.46
C TYR A 120 -10.26 18.73 -6.27
N TYR A 121 -9.39 19.66 -6.64
CA TYR A 121 -9.75 20.79 -7.47
C TYR A 121 -10.19 20.41 -8.89
N LYS A 122 -9.71 19.29 -9.42
CA LYS A 122 -10.10 18.82 -10.76
C LYS A 122 -11.49 18.21 -10.81
N TYR A 123 -11.96 17.67 -9.70
CA TYR A 123 -13.24 16.95 -9.61
C TYR A 123 -14.36 17.77 -8.98
N ASN A 124 -14.18 19.08 -8.83
CA ASN A 124 -15.17 20.01 -8.23
C ASN A 124 -15.73 19.56 -6.86
N GLY A 125 -14.94 18.85 -6.09
CA GLY A 125 -15.24 18.53 -4.71
C GLY A 125 -16.40 17.57 -4.45
N VAL A 126 -16.80 16.79 -5.44
CA VAL A 126 -17.87 15.81 -5.26
C VAL A 126 -17.30 14.48 -4.79
N GLY A 127 -17.72 14.07 -3.59
CA GLY A 127 -17.45 12.72 -3.06
C GLY A 127 -16.01 12.47 -2.62
N ASP A 128 -15.62 13.08 -1.55
CA ASP A 128 -14.25 13.00 -1.01
C ASP A 128 -13.82 11.61 -0.62
N MET A 129 -14.57 11.03 0.27
CA MET A 129 -14.36 9.71 0.86
C MET A 129 -15.73 9.08 1.10
N ASN A 130 -15.91 7.86 0.62
CA ASN A 130 -17.14 7.13 0.81
C ASN A 130 -16.83 5.76 1.40
N LEU A 131 -17.63 5.35 2.37
CA LEU A 131 -17.62 3.99 2.89
C LEU A 131 -18.93 3.31 2.46
N LEU A 132 -18.83 2.17 1.79
CA LEU A 132 -19.95 1.35 1.40
C LEU A 132 -19.92 0.06 2.20
N ASP A 133 -21.04 -0.26 2.84
CA ASP A 133 -21.25 -1.44 3.65
C ASP A 133 -22.48 -2.23 3.20
N ALA A 134 -22.79 -3.32 3.88
CA ALA A 134 -23.94 -4.15 3.55
C ALA A 134 -25.30 -3.43 3.71
N ASP A 135 -25.35 -2.43 4.60
CA ASP A 135 -26.57 -1.65 4.88
C ASP A 135 -26.75 -0.45 3.92
N THR A 136 -25.75 -0.18 3.09
CA THR A 136 -25.81 0.89 2.10
C THR A 136 -26.88 0.59 1.05
N PRO A 137 -27.96 1.40 0.95
CA PRO A 137 -29.03 1.17 -0.03
C PRO A 137 -28.49 1.09 -1.45
N LYS A 138 -29.05 0.19 -2.25
CA LYS A 138 -28.57 -0.06 -3.62
C LYS A 138 -28.50 1.21 -4.45
N GLU A 139 -29.52 2.05 -4.37
CA GLU A 139 -29.60 3.31 -5.11
C GLU A 139 -28.49 4.28 -4.75
N VAL A 140 -28.11 4.31 -3.47
CA VAL A 140 -26.98 5.12 -2.97
C VAL A 140 -25.66 4.54 -3.45
N ARG A 141 -25.49 3.21 -3.34
CA ARG A 141 -24.31 2.49 -3.85
C ARG A 141 -24.13 2.75 -5.36
N ASP A 142 -25.19 2.57 -6.14
CA ASP A 142 -25.15 2.79 -7.59
C ASP A 142 -24.82 4.27 -7.92
N ALA A 143 -25.37 5.22 -7.19
CA ALA A 143 -25.06 6.63 -7.36
C ALA A 143 -23.59 6.94 -7.07
N ILE A 144 -23.04 6.42 -5.97
CA ILE A 144 -21.64 6.60 -5.61
C ILE A 144 -20.71 5.96 -6.65
N LEU A 145 -20.97 4.72 -7.05
CA LEU A 145 -20.14 4.00 -8.01
C LEU A 145 -20.17 4.59 -9.42
N ASN A 146 -21.27 5.25 -9.80
CA ASN A 146 -21.41 5.92 -11.10
C ASN A 146 -20.98 7.40 -11.09
N THR A 147 -20.64 7.95 -9.93
CA THR A 147 -20.20 9.35 -9.82
C THR A 147 -18.67 9.39 -9.78
N PRO A 148 -18.00 10.29 -10.51
CA PRO A 148 -16.58 10.50 -10.36
C PRO A 148 -16.25 10.85 -8.89
N HIS A 149 -15.51 9.98 -8.24
CA HIS A 149 -15.14 10.13 -6.84
C HIS A 149 -13.64 9.90 -6.66
N LEU A 150 -13.08 10.48 -5.64
CA LEU A 150 -11.66 10.38 -5.39
C LEU A 150 -11.29 9.10 -4.66
N ARG A 151 -12.12 8.70 -3.68
CA ARG A 151 -11.84 7.55 -2.82
C ARG A 151 -13.14 6.94 -2.29
N THR A 152 -13.28 5.64 -2.48
CA THR A 152 -14.36 4.84 -1.88
C THR A 152 -13.79 3.54 -1.38
N ILE A 153 -14.18 3.11 -0.18
CA ILE A 153 -13.92 1.78 0.34
C ILE A 153 -15.26 1.04 0.38
N ASP A 154 -15.33 -0.06 -0.35
CA ASP A 154 -16.45 -1.00 -0.32
C ASP A 154 -16.05 -2.16 0.59
N ILE A 155 -16.53 -2.14 1.84
CA ILE A 155 -16.17 -3.15 2.84
C ILE A 155 -16.91 -4.47 2.64
N GLU A 156 -18.04 -4.48 1.95
CA GLU A 156 -18.74 -5.71 1.59
C GLU A 156 -17.93 -6.54 0.59
N ASN A 157 -17.40 -5.87 -0.44
CA ASN A 157 -16.62 -6.53 -1.49
C ASN A 157 -15.11 -6.42 -1.31
N TRP A 158 -14.66 -5.66 -0.31
CA TRP A 158 -13.24 -5.38 -0.02
C TRP A 158 -12.51 -4.73 -1.19
N LEU A 159 -13.10 -3.68 -1.73
CA LEU A 159 -12.56 -2.92 -2.83
C LEU A 159 -12.17 -1.51 -2.37
N TYR A 160 -11.02 -1.03 -2.82
CA TYR A 160 -10.70 0.39 -2.80
C TYR A 160 -10.83 0.95 -4.21
N ILE A 161 -11.69 1.93 -4.37
CA ILE A 161 -12.08 2.52 -5.65
C ILE A 161 -11.61 3.98 -5.66
N SER A 162 -10.93 4.37 -6.72
CA SER A 162 -10.47 5.74 -6.93
C SER A 162 -10.51 6.11 -8.41
N SER A 163 -10.15 7.33 -8.74
CA SER A 163 -10.01 7.77 -10.14
C SER A 163 -8.98 6.96 -10.96
N ASP A 164 -8.10 6.23 -10.28
CA ASP A 164 -7.09 5.39 -10.94
C ASP A 164 -7.55 3.93 -11.15
N GLY A 165 -8.76 3.60 -10.74
CA GLY A 165 -9.36 2.28 -10.92
C GLY A 165 -9.82 1.61 -9.62
N VAL A 166 -9.90 0.30 -9.67
CA VAL A 166 -10.34 -0.56 -8.56
C VAL A 166 -9.16 -1.41 -8.08
N LEU A 167 -8.98 -1.48 -6.77
CA LEU A 167 -7.98 -2.30 -6.10
C LEU A 167 -8.69 -3.31 -5.21
N ASP A 168 -8.52 -4.59 -5.50
CA ASP A 168 -8.98 -5.67 -4.63
C ASP A 168 -8.04 -5.78 -3.41
N LEU A 169 -8.60 -5.55 -2.22
CA LEU A 169 -7.83 -5.52 -0.97
C LEU A 169 -7.48 -6.93 -0.48
N ARG A 170 -8.29 -7.95 -0.82
CA ARG A 170 -7.98 -9.35 -0.48
C ARG A 170 -6.82 -9.86 -1.33
N GLU A 171 -6.86 -9.58 -2.63
CA GLU A 171 -5.77 -9.96 -3.54
C GLU A 171 -4.48 -9.21 -3.18
N LEU A 172 -4.54 -7.91 -2.91
CA LEU A 172 -3.38 -7.15 -2.45
C LEU A 172 -2.76 -7.74 -1.18
N ARG A 173 -3.60 -8.11 -0.21
CA ARG A 173 -3.13 -8.76 1.02
C ARG A 173 -2.41 -10.07 0.73
N ASN A 174 -2.97 -10.89 -0.14
CA ASN A 174 -2.38 -12.17 -0.53
C ASN A 174 -1.02 -11.96 -1.21
N GLU A 175 -0.91 -11.03 -2.16
CA GLU A 175 0.37 -10.68 -2.77
C GLU A 175 1.41 -10.19 -1.74
N MET A 176 0.99 -9.38 -0.77
CA MET A 176 1.88 -8.91 0.31
C MET A 176 2.37 -10.07 1.18
N TYR A 177 1.51 -11.05 1.53
CA TYR A 177 1.91 -12.23 2.28
C TYR A 177 2.87 -13.11 1.49
N ASP A 178 2.60 -13.35 0.22
CA ASP A 178 3.44 -14.16 -0.66
C ASP A 178 4.83 -13.54 -0.80
N MET A 179 4.88 -12.23 -1.04
CA MET A 179 6.13 -11.49 -1.14
C MET A 179 6.93 -11.51 0.17
N LEU A 180 6.26 -11.32 1.31
CA LEU A 180 6.89 -11.40 2.63
C LEU A 180 7.45 -12.79 2.89
N SER A 181 6.69 -13.83 2.61
CA SER A 181 7.12 -15.23 2.75
C SER A 181 8.34 -15.54 1.88
N GLU A 182 8.32 -15.09 0.62
CA GLU A 182 9.45 -15.29 -0.30
C GLU A 182 10.72 -14.60 0.21
N LEU A 183 10.62 -13.35 0.69
CA LEU A 183 11.74 -12.60 1.23
C LEU A 183 12.31 -13.25 2.50
N CYS A 184 11.45 -13.62 3.46
CA CYS A 184 11.89 -14.26 4.71
C CYS A 184 12.54 -15.63 4.47
N THR A 185 12.04 -16.42 3.52
CA THR A 185 12.60 -17.74 3.19
C THR A 185 13.99 -17.62 2.55
N ARG A 186 14.23 -16.57 1.79
CA ARG A 186 15.53 -16.34 1.11
C ARG A 186 16.59 -15.78 2.05
N ASP A 187 16.19 -14.97 3.02
CA ASP A 187 17.10 -14.39 4.02
C ASP A 187 17.72 -15.50 4.90
N ILE A 188 16.92 -16.50 5.29
CA ILE A 188 17.39 -17.66 6.09
C ILE A 188 18.44 -18.50 5.34
N ARG A 189 18.45 -18.51 4.01
CA ARG A 189 19.42 -19.29 3.21
C ARG A 189 20.77 -18.62 3.02
N ARG A 190 20.94 -17.38 3.48
CA ARG A 190 22.19 -16.59 3.33
C ARG A 190 22.95 -16.41 4.63
N THR A 191 22.38 -16.85 5.77
CA THR A 191 23.05 -16.97 7.06
C THR A 191 23.57 -18.38 7.28
#